data_b92360482e7a28e3e47155a250249ab3
#
_entry.id   b92360482e7a28e3e47155a250249ab3
#
_cell.length_a   1.000
_cell.length_b   1.000
_cell.length_c   1.000
_cell.angle_alpha   90.00
_cell.angle_beta   90.00
_cell.angle_gamma   90.00
#
_symmetry.space_group_name_H-M   'P 1'
#
loop_
_entity.id
_entity.type
_entity.pdbx_description
1 polymer ?
#
loop_
_entity_poly.entity_id
_entity_poly.type
_entity_poly.pdbx_seq_one_letter_code
_entity_poly.pdbx_strand_id
1 'polypeptide(L)'
;DPNAAQSLIYDGTSPTSKIVGLMYYAMGNAPEGFAGPNDHWHRHSHVCIKPSPTGIDVPFPADADVSKQQCSDAGGLFMAITGYMVHAWVVPGWESPQGVFSHENVNVRCADGTYNTAPNGMCQGT
;
A
#
# COMPACT_ATOMS: atom_id res chain seq x y z
N ASP A 1 10.63 11.89 -7.24
CA ASP A 1 11.36 11.60 -8.49
C ASP A 1 10.62 10.50 -9.25
N PRO A 2 10.07 10.79 -10.44
CA PRO A 2 9.33 9.78 -11.21
C PRO A 2 10.20 8.61 -11.69
N ASN A 3 11.51 8.76 -11.66
CA ASN A 3 12.45 7.71 -12.05
C ASN A 3 12.88 6.82 -10.89
N ALA A 4 12.41 7.10 -9.67
CA ALA A 4 12.82 6.39 -8.47
C ALA A 4 11.62 6.23 -7.54
N ALA A 5 10.93 5.10 -7.62
CA ALA A 5 9.89 4.75 -6.66
C ALA A 5 10.50 4.63 -5.26
N GLN A 6 9.84 5.21 -4.26
CA GLN A 6 10.30 5.13 -2.88
C GLN A 6 10.01 3.76 -2.24
N SER A 7 9.03 3.03 -2.77
CA SER A 7 8.63 1.73 -2.22
C SER A 7 8.28 0.74 -3.32
N LEU A 8 8.47 -0.53 -3.00
CA LEU A 8 8.04 -1.66 -3.83
C LEU A 8 6.88 -2.36 -3.14
N ILE A 9 5.88 -2.74 -3.92
CA ILE A 9 4.73 -3.49 -3.44
C ILE A 9 4.96 -4.97 -3.75
N TYR A 10 4.81 -5.81 -2.76
CA TYR A 10 4.98 -7.26 -2.85
C TYR A 10 3.64 -7.98 -2.69
N ASP A 11 3.54 -9.19 -3.21
CA ASP A 11 2.36 -10.04 -3.09
C ASP A 11 2.25 -10.77 -1.73
N GLY A 12 3.17 -10.48 -0.82
CA GLY A 12 3.18 -11.06 0.52
C GLY A 12 4.41 -10.60 1.31
N THR A 13 4.63 -11.23 2.46
CA THR A 13 5.70 -10.89 3.41
C THR A 13 6.79 -11.95 3.52
N SER A 14 6.77 -12.99 2.67
CA SER A 14 7.78 -14.04 2.68
C SER A 14 9.04 -13.60 1.92
N PRO A 15 10.21 -14.22 2.18
CA PRO A 15 11.43 -13.95 1.42
C PRO A 15 11.32 -14.25 -0.08
N THR A 16 10.31 -15.03 -0.48
CA THR A 16 10.06 -15.40 -1.88
C THR A 16 8.94 -14.59 -2.52
N SER A 17 8.38 -13.62 -1.82
CA SER A 17 7.34 -12.75 -2.36
C SER A 17 7.84 -11.98 -3.58
N LYS A 18 6.95 -11.78 -4.54
CA LYS A 18 7.26 -11.13 -5.81
C LYS A 18 6.88 -9.66 -5.76
N ILE A 19 7.63 -8.85 -6.47
CA ILE A 19 7.26 -7.45 -6.71
C ILE A 19 6.07 -7.43 -7.65
N VAL A 20 4.99 -6.76 -7.26
CA VAL A 20 3.75 -6.66 -8.03
C VAL A 20 3.38 -5.24 -8.39
N GLY A 21 4.03 -4.25 -7.80
CA GLY A 21 3.80 -2.84 -8.09
C GLY A 21 4.85 -1.93 -7.50
N LEU A 22 4.72 -0.66 -7.83
CA LEU A 22 5.55 0.41 -7.29
C LEU A 22 4.67 1.38 -6.50
N MET A 23 5.26 2.07 -5.54
CA MET A 23 4.58 3.12 -4.80
C MET A 23 5.45 4.36 -4.72
N TYR A 24 4.84 5.50 -5.00
CA TYR A 24 5.43 6.82 -4.84
C TYR A 24 4.77 7.52 -3.66
N TYR A 25 5.55 8.28 -2.92
CA TYR A 25 5.12 8.91 -1.67
C TYR A 25 5.48 10.38 -1.68
N ALA A 26 4.58 11.23 -1.19
CA ALA A 26 4.79 12.67 -1.10
C ALA A 26 4.31 13.20 0.25
N MET A 27 5.15 14.01 0.88
CA MET A 27 4.79 14.77 2.07
C MET A 27 4.14 16.09 1.67
N GLY A 28 3.22 16.57 2.48
CA GLY A 28 2.50 17.82 2.23
C GLY A 28 1.37 17.65 1.21
N ASN A 29 1.33 18.48 0.19
CA ASN A 29 0.31 18.43 -0.85
C ASN A 29 0.59 17.30 -1.85
N ALA A 30 -0.47 16.74 -2.44
CA ALA A 30 -0.32 15.81 -3.54
C ALA A 30 0.39 16.53 -4.72
N PRO A 31 1.45 15.92 -5.28
CA PRO A 31 2.15 16.49 -6.42
C PRO A 31 1.35 16.36 -7.70
N GLU A 32 1.83 16.99 -8.76
CA GLU A 32 1.21 16.88 -10.08
C GLU A 32 1.19 15.43 -10.61
N GLY A 33 2.22 14.66 -10.31
CA GLY A 33 2.28 13.24 -10.65
C GLY A 33 2.66 12.97 -12.11
N PHE A 34 2.12 11.87 -12.65
CA PHE A 34 2.49 11.34 -13.97
C PHE A 34 1.46 11.63 -15.05
N ALA A 35 0.19 11.63 -14.68
CA ALA A 35 -0.95 11.64 -15.60
C ALA A 35 -2.02 12.68 -15.18
N GLY A 36 -1.63 13.68 -14.42
CA GLY A 36 -2.51 14.75 -13.97
C GLY A 36 -3.73 14.20 -13.19
N PRO A 37 -4.96 14.50 -13.65
CA PRO A 37 -6.15 14.07 -12.91
C PRO A 37 -6.40 12.55 -12.89
N ASN A 38 -5.65 11.79 -13.67
CA ASN A 38 -5.73 10.32 -13.65
C ASN A 38 -4.85 9.68 -12.57
N ASP A 39 -3.97 10.43 -11.94
CA ASP A 39 -3.21 9.95 -10.79
C ASP A 39 -4.13 9.84 -9.57
N HIS A 40 -4.18 8.67 -8.97
CA HIS A 40 -4.99 8.41 -7.78
C HIS A 40 -4.15 8.62 -6.51
N TRP A 41 -3.71 9.85 -6.29
CA TRP A 41 -3.07 10.23 -5.04
C TRP A 41 -4.05 10.08 -3.88
N HIS A 42 -3.69 9.25 -2.93
CA HIS A 42 -4.51 8.98 -1.76
C HIS A 42 -3.66 8.96 -0.49
N ARG A 43 -4.30 9.06 0.65
CA ARG A 43 -3.67 8.89 1.95
C ARG A 43 -4.61 8.18 2.90
N HIS A 44 -4.04 7.62 3.94
CA HIS A 44 -4.77 6.88 4.95
C HIS A 44 -4.72 7.60 6.29
N SER A 45 -5.71 7.35 7.12
CA SER A 45 -5.77 7.81 8.51
C SER A 45 -5.78 6.63 9.47
N HIS A 46 -5.28 6.85 10.70
CA HIS A 46 -5.27 5.86 11.76
C HIS A 46 -4.59 4.54 11.35
N VAL A 47 -3.43 4.66 10.75
CA VAL A 47 -2.63 3.51 10.29
C VAL A 47 -1.59 3.13 11.33
N CYS A 48 -1.41 1.83 11.52
CA CYS A 48 -0.33 1.28 12.32
C CYS A 48 0.75 0.71 11.40
N ILE A 49 1.97 1.18 11.56
CA ILE A 49 3.13 0.63 10.83
C ILE A 49 4.08 -0.02 11.81
N LYS A 50 4.76 -1.07 11.37
CA LYS A 50 5.75 -1.77 12.18
C LYS A 50 7.02 -1.98 11.35
N PRO A 51 8.10 -1.24 11.66
CA PRO A 51 9.38 -1.48 10.99
C PRO A 51 9.86 -2.91 11.22
N SER A 52 10.37 -3.53 10.17
CA SER A 52 10.97 -4.86 10.20
C SER A 52 12.32 -4.85 9.48
N PRO A 53 13.16 -5.89 9.66
CA PRO A 53 14.45 -5.96 8.94
C PRO A 53 14.32 -5.96 7.42
N THR A 54 13.15 -6.32 6.89
CA THR A 54 12.89 -6.42 5.45
C THR A 54 12.04 -5.27 4.91
N GLY A 55 11.64 -4.32 5.75
CA GLY A 55 10.82 -3.18 5.32
C GLY A 55 9.83 -2.72 6.38
N ILE A 56 8.61 -2.45 5.96
CA ILE A 56 7.53 -1.99 6.83
C ILE A 56 6.36 -2.98 6.73
N ASP A 57 5.98 -3.51 7.88
CA ASP A 57 4.76 -4.33 8.00
C ASP A 57 3.59 -3.45 8.42
N VAL A 58 2.40 -3.81 8.00
CA VAL A 58 1.14 -3.16 8.38
C VAL A 58 0.29 -4.21 9.11
N PRO A 59 0.34 -4.25 10.46
CA PRO A 59 -0.32 -5.32 11.22
C PRO A 59 -1.85 -5.29 11.18
N PHE A 60 -2.43 -4.20 10.70
CA PHE A 60 -3.88 -4.05 10.51
C PHE A 60 -4.15 -3.55 9.09
N PRO A 61 -5.30 -3.90 8.48
CA PRO A 61 -5.71 -3.31 7.21
C PRO A 61 -5.73 -1.77 7.27
N ALA A 62 -5.39 -1.12 6.17
CA ALA A 62 -5.24 0.35 6.15
C ALA A 62 -6.55 1.11 6.42
N ASP A 63 -7.70 0.45 6.27
CA ASP A 63 -9.03 1.00 6.54
C ASP A 63 -9.60 0.56 7.90
N ALA A 64 -8.82 -0.12 8.73
CA ALA A 64 -9.30 -0.71 9.98
C ALA A 64 -9.57 0.29 11.10
N ASP A 65 -9.34 1.58 10.88
CA ASP A 65 -9.52 2.64 11.90
C ASP A 65 -8.89 2.27 13.25
N VAL A 66 -7.61 1.98 13.20
CA VAL A 66 -6.84 1.49 14.36
C VAL A 66 -6.65 2.60 15.37
N SER A 67 -6.89 2.31 16.65
CA SER A 67 -6.57 3.24 17.73
C SER A 67 -5.07 3.25 18.04
N LYS A 68 -4.61 4.34 18.62
CA LYS A 68 -3.22 4.46 19.08
C LYS A 68 -2.83 3.33 20.05
N GLN A 69 -3.76 2.94 20.93
CA GLN A 69 -3.53 1.87 21.89
C GLN A 69 -3.41 0.50 21.21
N GLN A 70 -4.29 0.19 20.27
CA GLN A 70 -4.22 -1.05 19.50
C GLN A 70 -2.88 -1.17 18.75
N CYS A 71 -2.42 -0.08 18.16
CA CYS A 71 -1.14 -0.04 17.46
C CYS A 71 0.03 -0.25 18.42
N SER A 72 0.00 0.40 19.58
CA SER A 72 1.03 0.23 20.61
C SER A 72 1.09 -1.21 21.12
N ASP A 73 -0.06 -1.82 21.35
CA ASP A 73 -0.16 -3.22 21.81
C ASP A 73 0.39 -4.20 20.76
N ALA A 74 0.27 -3.87 19.49
CA ALA A 74 0.87 -4.65 18.40
C ALA A 74 2.38 -4.38 18.19
N GLY A 75 2.97 -3.48 18.96
CA GLY A 75 4.38 -3.10 18.84
C GLY A 75 4.68 -2.18 17.66
N GLY A 76 3.67 -1.48 17.14
CA GLY A 76 3.77 -0.59 16.00
C GLY A 76 3.86 0.88 16.35
N LEU A 77 4.02 1.68 15.31
CA LEU A 77 3.98 3.14 15.34
C LEU A 77 2.67 3.62 14.74
N PHE A 78 1.92 4.41 15.51
CA PHE A 78 0.63 4.94 15.08
C PHE A 78 0.81 6.20 14.23
N MET A 79 0.13 6.23 13.08
CA MET A 79 0.06 7.40 12.21
C MET A 79 -1.39 7.89 12.13
N ALA A 80 -1.64 9.09 12.64
CA ALA A 80 -2.97 9.71 12.57
C ALA A 80 -3.38 9.96 11.12
N ILE A 81 -2.43 10.39 10.28
CA ILE A 81 -2.60 10.53 8.84
C ILE A 81 -1.26 10.27 8.15
N THR A 82 -1.29 9.59 7.02
CA THR A 82 -0.10 9.37 6.19
C THR A 82 0.13 10.56 5.25
N GLY A 83 1.29 10.62 4.62
CA GLY A 83 1.48 11.44 3.42
C GLY A 83 0.66 10.89 2.24
N TYR A 84 0.68 11.61 1.14
CA TYR A 84 0.06 11.12 -0.09
C TYR A 84 0.89 10.02 -0.73
N MET A 85 0.20 9.05 -1.32
CA MET A 85 0.82 7.95 -2.06
C MET A 85 0.04 7.66 -3.35
N VAL A 86 0.74 7.16 -4.35
CA VAL A 86 0.15 6.64 -5.58
C VAL A 86 0.80 5.31 -5.91
N HIS A 87 -0.01 4.33 -6.27
CA HIS A 87 0.45 3.04 -6.75
C HIS A 87 0.64 3.09 -8.27
N ALA A 88 1.65 2.39 -8.78
CA ALA A 88 1.86 2.21 -10.20
C ALA A 88 1.93 0.70 -10.51
N TRP A 89 0.90 0.20 -11.16
CA TRP A 89 0.74 -1.22 -11.50
C TRP A 89 1.34 -1.50 -12.87
N VAL A 90 2.67 -1.40 -12.95
CA VAL A 90 3.44 -1.49 -14.20
C VAL A 90 4.25 -2.78 -14.33
N VAL A 91 4.17 -3.66 -13.33
CA VAL A 91 4.87 -4.94 -13.38
C VAL A 91 4.10 -5.89 -14.31
N PRO A 92 4.76 -6.45 -15.34
CA PRO A 92 4.08 -7.35 -16.29
C PRO A 92 3.41 -8.54 -15.61
N GLY A 93 2.14 -8.77 -15.94
CA GLY A 93 1.31 -9.81 -15.33
C GLY A 93 0.54 -9.38 -14.08
N TRP A 94 0.82 -8.18 -13.56
CA TRP A 94 0.19 -7.65 -12.35
C TRP A 94 -0.51 -6.30 -12.60
N GLU A 95 -0.90 -6.04 -13.83
CA GLU A 95 -1.63 -4.83 -14.19
C GLU A 95 -2.99 -4.81 -13.50
N SER A 96 -3.36 -3.64 -12.98
CA SER A 96 -4.67 -3.47 -12.35
C SER A 96 -5.76 -3.26 -13.40
N PRO A 97 -6.84 -4.05 -13.37
CA PRO A 97 -8.01 -3.81 -14.23
C PRO A 97 -8.69 -2.47 -13.96
N GLN A 98 -8.48 -1.92 -12.77
CA GLN A 98 -9.04 -0.61 -12.38
C GLN A 98 -8.20 0.56 -12.90
N GLY A 99 -7.03 0.33 -13.46
CA GLY A 99 -6.15 1.34 -14.01
C GLY A 99 -4.74 1.28 -13.46
N VAL A 100 -3.78 1.81 -14.23
CA VAL A 100 -2.35 1.78 -13.88
C VAL A 100 -2.03 2.51 -12.57
N PHE A 101 -2.75 3.56 -12.25
CA PHE A 101 -2.56 4.33 -11.01
C PHE A 101 -3.69 4.11 -10.00
N SER A 102 -4.47 3.07 -10.15
CA SER A 102 -5.54 2.76 -9.21
C SER A 102 -5.00 2.50 -7.81
N HIS A 103 -5.77 2.91 -6.81
CA HIS A 103 -5.54 2.50 -5.42
C HIS A 103 -5.61 0.98 -5.26
N GLU A 104 -6.45 0.33 -6.05
CA GLU A 104 -6.75 -1.10 -5.94
C GLU A 104 -6.15 -1.90 -7.10
N ASN A 105 -5.84 -3.15 -6.83
CA ASN A 105 -5.52 -4.13 -7.84
C ASN A 105 -6.07 -5.50 -7.43
N VAL A 106 -7.22 -5.87 -7.99
CA VAL A 106 -7.88 -7.15 -7.70
C VAL A 106 -7.10 -8.37 -8.18
N ASN A 107 -6.06 -8.18 -9.00
CA ASN A 107 -5.18 -9.26 -9.44
C ASN A 107 -4.11 -9.61 -8.41
N VAL A 108 -3.87 -8.76 -7.42
CA VAL A 108 -2.94 -9.06 -6.33
C VAL A 108 -3.59 -10.08 -5.41
N ARG A 109 -2.93 -11.22 -5.24
CA ARG A 109 -3.39 -12.29 -4.37
C ARG A 109 -2.89 -12.08 -2.95
N CYS A 110 -3.70 -12.49 -2.01
CA CYS A 110 -3.33 -12.55 -0.60
C CYS A 110 -2.37 -13.72 -0.33
N ALA A 111 -1.70 -13.71 0.83
CA ALA A 111 -0.73 -14.74 1.20
C ALA A 111 -1.34 -16.15 1.25
N ASP A 112 -2.64 -16.26 1.54
CA ASP A 112 -3.39 -17.52 1.55
C ASP A 112 -3.83 -17.97 0.14
N GLY A 113 -3.47 -17.23 -0.91
CA GLY A 113 -3.79 -17.52 -2.30
C GLY A 113 -5.17 -17.02 -2.74
N THR A 114 -5.96 -16.44 -1.85
CA THR A 114 -7.25 -15.84 -2.22
C THR A 114 -7.06 -14.53 -2.98
N TYR A 115 -8.08 -14.13 -3.75
CA TYR A 115 -8.07 -12.81 -4.39
C TYR A 115 -8.33 -11.73 -3.35
N ASN A 116 -7.63 -10.63 -3.51
CA ASN A 116 -7.91 -9.45 -2.72
C ASN A 116 -9.18 -8.78 -3.25
N THR A 117 -10.28 -8.94 -2.52
CA THR A 117 -11.58 -8.35 -2.83
C THR A 117 -11.94 -7.20 -1.89
N ALA A 118 -11.06 -6.85 -0.98
CA ALA A 118 -11.31 -5.74 -0.07
C ALA A 118 -11.30 -4.40 -0.81
N PRO A 119 -12.22 -3.48 -0.51
CA PRO A 119 -12.32 -2.19 -1.21
C PRO A 119 -11.04 -1.33 -1.13
N ASN A 120 -10.24 -1.53 -0.11
CA ASN A 120 -8.97 -0.81 0.08
C ASN A 120 -7.77 -1.48 -0.59
N GLY A 121 -7.97 -2.57 -1.32
CA GLY A 121 -6.89 -3.32 -1.97
C GLY A 121 -5.99 -4.10 -1.01
N MET A 122 -6.37 -4.27 0.24
CA MET A 122 -5.58 -4.98 1.24
C MET A 122 -6.18 -6.34 1.61
N CYS A 123 -5.29 -7.32 1.79
CA CYS A 123 -5.71 -8.63 2.24
C CYS A 123 -6.12 -8.61 3.72
N GLN A 124 -7.28 -9.16 4.02
CA GLN A 124 -7.76 -9.30 5.39
C GLN A 124 -7.03 -10.42 6.11
N GLY A 125 -6.62 -10.19 7.36
CA GLY A 125 -6.15 -11.24 8.26
C GLY A 125 -4.77 -11.82 7.97
N THR A 126 -3.94 -11.11 7.26
CA THR A 126 -2.53 -11.52 7.05
C THR A 126 -1.61 -10.95 8.11
#